data_88a4ed08ba986d0d899f41ba57bfb78c
#
_entry.id   88a4ed08ba986d0d899f41ba57bfb78c
#
_cell.length_a   1.000
_cell.length_b   1.000
_cell.length_c   1.000
_cell.angle_alpha   90.00
_cell.angle_beta   90.00
_cell.angle_gamma   90.00
#
_symmetry.space_group_name_H-M   'P 1'
#
loop_
_entity.id
_entity.type
_entity.pdbx_description
1 polymer ?
#
loop_
_entity_poly.entity_id
_entity_poly.type
_entity_poly.pdbx_seq_one_letter_code
_entity_poly.pdbx_strand_id
1 'polypeptide(L)'
;MKLGNSSSAPLPVGGPEFYGVLGAVASEVGRSRFYRDLARFLGRIVRSDFCLVMRYARFSAPDFLVNEVMSPEAVDLYFAGYYRFDPFYNYWRQRGHCGVVPVRAILGHNTNEHEYFNVIYREAHIHDEIAIFLPAPGGASVTIFVDRSADNFDESDIELMNLLYPTIAGLHKVHLDWLFLNSNHDIAGTLSREIPRAILILDRDGRRVFTSREWRDAERPG
;
A
#
# COMPACT_ATOMS: atom_id res chain seq x y z
N MET A 1 5.81 -3.86 -26.53
CA MET A 1 5.61 -5.29 -26.19
C MET A 1 4.33 -5.35 -25.37
N LYS A 2 3.23 -5.87 -25.93
CA LYS A 2 1.93 -5.93 -25.23
C LYS A 2 2.08 -6.84 -24.03
N LEU A 3 2.09 -6.28 -22.82
CA LEU A 3 1.90 -7.04 -21.58
C LEU A 3 0.51 -7.66 -21.65
N GLY A 4 0.46 -8.98 -21.59
CA GLY A 4 -0.74 -9.75 -21.80
C GLY A 4 -1.81 -9.36 -20.79
N ASN A 5 -2.93 -8.91 -21.30
CA ASN A 5 -4.19 -8.78 -20.58
C ASN A 5 -4.56 -10.17 -20.02
N SER A 6 -4.15 -10.44 -18.79
CA SER A 6 -4.74 -11.53 -18.01
C SER A 6 -6.07 -11.00 -17.49
N SER A 7 -7.06 -10.90 -18.39
CA SER A 7 -8.46 -10.74 -17.98
C SER A 7 -8.87 -12.00 -17.24
N SER A 8 -8.47 -12.09 -15.97
CA SER A 8 -9.01 -13.08 -15.07
C SER A 8 -10.50 -12.75 -14.86
N ALA A 9 -11.37 -13.77 -14.95
CA ALA A 9 -12.79 -13.59 -14.71
C ALA A 9 -13.06 -12.82 -13.41
N PRO A 10 -14.13 -12.00 -13.37
CA PRO A 10 -14.48 -11.26 -12.16
C PRO A 10 -14.64 -12.22 -10.98
N LEU A 11 -14.21 -11.79 -9.81
CA LEU A 11 -14.24 -12.59 -8.59
C LEU A 11 -15.50 -12.22 -7.77
N PRO A 12 -16.57 -13.02 -7.83
CA PRO A 12 -17.79 -12.74 -7.06
C PRO A 12 -17.50 -12.85 -5.56
N VAL A 13 -17.87 -11.84 -4.81
CA VAL A 13 -17.70 -11.82 -3.35
C VAL A 13 -18.59 -12.87 -2.69
N GLY A 14 -18.06 -13.59 -1.71
CA GLY A 14 -18.78 -14.60 -0.91
C GLY A 14 -18.81 -16.00 -1.52
N GLY A 15 -18.29 -16.20 -2.75
CA GLY A 15 -18.17 -17.52 -3.36
C GLY A 15 -16.92 -18.29 -2.87
N PRO A 16 -16.88 -19.64 -3.10
CA PRO A 16 -15.74 -20.46 -2.69
C PRO A 16 -14.40 -19.95 -3.26
N GLU A 17 -14.38 -19.49 -4.51
CA GLU A 17 -13.18 -18.93 -5.15
C GLU A 17 -12.71 -17.67 -4.44
N PHE A 18 -13.63 -16.78 -4.04
CA PHE A 18 -13.30 -15.57 -3.28
C PHE A 18 -12.54 -15.92 -2.00
N TYR A 19 -13.06 -16.84 -1.19
CA TYR A 19 -12.39 -17.26 0.05
C TYR A 19 -11.06 -17.97 -0.21
N GLY A 20 -10.96 -18.74 -1.28
CA GLY A 20 -9.71 -19.38 -1.69
C GLY A 20 -8.62 -18.37 -2.02
N VAL A 21 -8.93 -17.33 -2.82
CA VAL A 21 -8.00 -16.28 -3.19
C VAL A 21 -7.66 -15.40 -1.98
N LEU A 22 -8.65 -15.03 -1.15
CA LEU A 22 -8.39 -14.28 0.09
C LEU A 22 -7.48 -15.06 1.04
N GLY A 23 -7.66 -16.37 1.17
CA GLY A 23 -6.79 -17.25 1.95
C GLY A 23 -5.35 -17.28 1.40
N ALA A 24 -5.20 -17.28 0.08
CA ALA A 24 -3.88 -17.19 -0.56
C ALA A 24 -3.19 -15.84 -0.25
N VAL A 25 -3.91 -14.73 -0.33
CA VAL A 25 -3.39 -13.41 0.07
C VAL A 25 -2.99 -13.39 1.55
N ALA A 26 -3.82 -13.95 2.43
CA ALA A 26 -3.52 -14.03 3.86
C ALA A 26 -2.23 -14.84 4.13
N SER A 27 -1.94 -15.87 3.32
CA SER A 27 -0.73 -16.69 3.42
C SER A 27 0.55 -15.94 3.01
N GLU A 28 0.43 -14.82 2.29
CA GLU A 28 1.55 -13.94 1.91
C GLU A 28 1.84 -12.84 2.96
N VAL A 29 1.11 -12.79 4.06
CA VAL A 29 1.39 -11.87 5.17
C VAL A 29 2.83 -12.06 5.66
N GLY A 30 3.57 -10.95 5.79
CA GLY A 30 4.98 -10.95 6.14
C GLY A 30 5.95 -11.24 4.97
N ARG A 31 5.46 -11.49 3.77
CA ARG A 31 6.29 -11.79 2.59
C ARG A 31 6.26 -10.66 1.57
N SER A 32 7.26 -10.64 0.69
CA SER A 32 7.44 -9.58 -0.32
C SER A 32 6.32 -9.50 -1.36
N ARG A 33 5.56 -10.59 -1.56
CA ARG A 33 4.47 -10.65 -2.54
C ARG A 33 3.14 -10.12 -2.02
N PHE A 34 3.01 -9.89 -0.70
CA PHE A 34 1.75 -9.54 -0.06
C PHE A 34 0.99 -8.42 -0.76
N TYR A 35 1.62 -7.27 -0.96
CA TYR A 35 0.94 -6.12 -1.58
C TYR A 35 0.55 -6.36 -3.04
N ARG A 36 1.38 -7.08 -3.80
CA ARG A 36 1.04 -7.44 -5.18
C ARG A 36 -0.18 -8.34 -5.24
N ASP A 37 -0.20 -9.37 -4.41
CA ASP A 37 -1.28 -10.36 -4.42
C ASP A 37 -2.58 -9.76 -3.84
N LEU A 38 -2.47 -8.86 -2.84
CA LEU A 38 -3.59 -8.09 -2.31
C LEU A 38 -4.17 -7.13 -3.37
N ALA A 39 -3.33 -6.37 -4.08
CA ALA A 39 -3.77 -5.44 -5.11
C ALA A 39 -4.48 -6.18 -6.27
N ARG A 40 -3.92 -7.31 -6.71
CA ARG A 40 -4.55 -8.14 -7.74
C ARG A 40 -5.86 -8.77 -7.29
N PHE A 41 -5.96 -9.18 -6.04
CA PHE A 41 -7.22 -9.66 -5.45
C PHE A 41 -8.30 -8.58 -5.53
N LEU A 42 -7.99 -7.36 -5.11
CA LEU A 42 -8.92 -6.23 -5.17
C LEU A 42 -9.28 -5.87 -6.61
N GLY A 43 -8.29 -5.83 -7.49
CA GLY A 43 -8.48 -5.56 -8.92
C GLY A 43 -9.44 -6.56 -9.57
N ARG A 44 -9.37 -7.84 -9.23
CA ARG A 44 -10.31 -8.85 -9.74
C ARG A 44 -11.75 -8.63 -9.24
N ILE A 45 -11.93 -8.09 -8.05
CA ILE A 45 -13.25 -7.84 -7.46
C ILE A 45 -13.96 -6.72 -8.22
N VAL A 46 -13.28 -5.61 -8.48
CA VAL A 46 -13.83 -4.43 -9.17
C VAL A 46 -13.47 -4.37 -10.66
N ARG A 47 -12.94 -5.44 -11.23
CA ARG A 47 -12.57 -5.53 -12.66
C ARG A 47 -11.64 -4.39 -13.10
N SER A 48 -10.60 -4.12 -12.33
CA SER A 48 -9.57 -3.19 -12.74
C SER A 48 -8.65 -3.80 -13.81
N ASP A 49 -8.11 -2.95 -14.67
CA ASP A 49 -7.14 -3.34 -15.69
C ASP A 49 -5.72 -3.40 -15.11
N PHE A 50 -5.44 -2.52 -14.15
CA PHE A 50 -4.12 -2.36 -13.56
C PHE A 50 -4.20 -2.18 -12.05
N CYS A 51 -3.05 -2.40 -11.40
CA CYS A 51 -2.87 -2.16 -9.97
C CYS A 51 -1.54 -1.47 -9.72
N LEU A 52 -1.55 -0.52 -8.80
CA LEU A 52 -0.39 0.19 -8.32
C LEU A 52 -0.40 0.18 -6.79
N VAL A 53 0.76 0.06 -6.15
CA VAL A 53 0.87 0.22 -4.70
C VAL A 53 1.98 1.19 -4.39
N MET A 54 1.65 2.24 -3.67
CA MET A 54 2.58 3.29 -3.29
C MET A 54 2.67 3.45 -1.78
N ARG A 55 3.81 3.91 -1.32
CA ARG A 55 3.98 4.37 0.05
C ARG A 55 4.08 5.89 0.05
N TYR A 56 3.21 6.53 0.81
CA TYR A 56 3.24 7.97 1.07
C TYR A 56 3.84 8.24 2.45
N ALA A 57 4.77 9.17 2.52
CA ALA A 57 5.36 9.63 3.76
C ALA A 57 5.44 11.16 3.79
N ARG A 58 5.37 11.76 5.00
CA ARG A 58 5.28 13.23 5.13
C ARG A 58 6.56 13.95 4.72
N PHE A 59 7.71 13.30 4.88
CA PHE A 59 9.03 13.92 4.78
C PHE A 59 9.90 13.33 3.65
N SER A 60 9.34 12.47 2.82
CA SER A 60 10.01 11.94 1.62
C SER A 60 9.07 11.97 0.42
N ALA A 61 9.64 11.86 -0.77
CA ALA A 61 8.85 11.58 -1.97
C ALA A 61 8.09 10.25 -1.81
N PRO A 62 6.96 10.06 -2.52
CA PRO A 62 6.31 8.76 -2.63
C PRO A 62 7.27 7.67 -3.10
N ASP A 63 6.94 6.41 -2.83
CA ASP A 63 7.74 5.25 -3.21
C ASP A 63 6.85 4.16 -3.79
N PHE A 64 7.26 3.53 -4.89
CA PHE A 64 6.52 2.43 -5.52
C PHE A 64 6.85 1.11 -4.83
N LEU A 65 5.85 0.46 -4.24
CA LEU A 65 5.96 -0.90 -3.71
C LEU A 65 5.59 -1.95 -4.77
N VAL A 66 4.61 -1.63 -5.61
CA VAL A 66 4.22 -2.40 -6.80
C VAL A 66 3.88 -1.43 -7.91
N ASN A 67 4.43 -1.65 -9.10
CA ASN A 67 4.11 -0.87 -10.29
C ASN A 67 3.79 -1.82 -11.45
N GLU A 68 2.52 -1.86 -11.87
CA GLU A 68 2.05 -2.62 -13.03
C GLU A 68 1.47 -1.69 -14.12
N VAL A 69 1.55 -0.37 -13.92
CA VAL A 69 0.88 0.65 -14.73
C VAL A 69 1.87 1.56 -15.45
N MET A 70 2.77 2.18 -14.70
CA MET A 70 3.61 3.25 -15.22
C MET A 70 4.82 2.70 -15.96
N SER A 71 5.06 3.24 -17.15
CA SER A 71 6.30 3.02 -17.90
C SER A 71 7.51 3.58 -17.13
N PRO A 72 8.75 3.15 -17.43
CA PRO A 72 9.94 3.76 -16.84
C PRO A 72 9.98 5.28 -17.01
N GLU A 73 9.58 5.78 -18.18
CA GLU A 73 9.54 7.19 -18.52
C GLU A 73 8.51 7.94 -17.67
N ALA A 74 7.33 7.35 -17.44
CA ALA A 74 6.29 7.92 -16.57
C ALA A 74 6.74 7.92 -15.10
N VAL A 75 7.47 6.89 -14.65
CA VAL A 75 8.08 6.84 -13.31
C VAL A 75 9.12 7.95 -13.14
N ASP A 76 10.01 8.13 -14.12
CA ASP A 76 11.03 9.19 -14.08
C ASP A 76 10.37 10.56 -14.03
N LEU A 77 9.34 10.79 -14.84
CA LEU A 77 8.57 12.02 -14.84
C LEU A 77 7.88 12.27 -13.50
N TYR A 78 7.27 11.25 -12.91
CA TYR A 78 6.63 11.33 -11.62
C TYR A 78 7.63 11.79 -10.54
N PHE A 79 8.82 11.18 -10.48
CA PHE A 79 9.86 11.56 -9.53
C PHE A 79 10.60 12.87 -9.87
N ALA A 80 10.60 13.31 -11.12
CA ALA A 80 11.11 14.62 -11.50
C ALA A 80 10.31 15.80 -10.91
N GLY A 81 9.16 15.50 -10.28
CA GLY A 81 8.38 16.50 -9.54
C GLY A 81 6.88 16.41 -9.72
N TYR A 82 6.36 15.62 -10.65
CA TYR A 82 4.93 15.49 -10.91
C TYR A 82 4.16 14.90 -9.72
N TYR A 83 4.78 14.12 -8.83
CA TYR A 83 4.14 13.63 -7.60
C TYR A 83 3.56 14.77 -6.74
N ARG A 84 4.04 16.00 -6.90
CA ARG A 84 3.52 17.18 -6.18
C ARG A 84 2.13 17.59 -6.68
N PHE A 85 1.77 17.17 -7.88
CA PHE A 85 0.47 17.39 -8.50
C PHE A 85 -0.46 16.18 -8.37
N ASP A 86 0.04 15.06 -7.83
CA ASP A 86 -0.75 13.86 -7.58
C ASP A 86 -1.91 14.20 -6.63
N PRO A 87 -3.17 14.06 -7.08
CA PRO A 87 -4.34 14.45 -6.29
C PRO A 87 -4.50 13.60 -5.04
N PHE A 88 -4.15 12.31 -5.10
CA PHE A 88 -4.26 11.41 -3.95
C PHE A 88 -3.17 11.67 -2.92
N TYR A 89 -1.94 11.95 -3.35
CA TYR A 89 -0.87 12.34 -2.47
C TYR A 89 -1.20 13.64 -1.72
N ASN A 90 -1.74 14.65 -2.43
CA ASN A 90 -2.14 15.91 -1.84
C ASN A 90 -3.33 15.75 -0.89
N TYR A 91 -4.33 14.95 -1.27
CA TYR A 91 -5.48 14.63 -0.43
C TYR A 91 -5.05 13.97 0.88
N TRP A 92 -4.19 12.93 0.79
CA TRP A 92 -3.66 12.27 1.98
C TRP A 92 -2.81 13.22 2.85
N ARG A 93 -1.93 14.02 2.26
CA ARG A 93 -1.10 14.98 3.01
C ARG A 93 -1.92 15.97 3.83
N GLN A 94 -3.02 16.43 3.27
CA GLN A 94 -3.89 17.43 3.91
C GLN A 94 -4.76 16.82 5.00
N ARG A 95 -5.26 15.61 4.79
CA ARG A 95 -6.30 15.02 5.64
C ARG A 95 -5.83 13.85 6.50
N GLY A 96 -4.71 13.21 6.18
CA GLY A 96 -4.27 11.97 6.86
C GLY A 96 -5.30 10.85 6.73
N HIS A 97 -6.02 10.82 5.57
CA HIS A 97 -7.18 9.96 5.40
C HIS A 97 -6.79 8.48 5.36
N CYS A 98 -7.65 7.64 5.93
CA CYS A 98 -7.64 6.18 5.80
C CYS A 98 -9.00 5.75 5.25
N GLY A 99 -9.02 4.81 4.30
CA GLY A 99 -10.27 4.36 3.68
C GLY A 99 -10.21 4.35 2.16
N VAL A 100 -11.36 4.20 1.54
CA VAL A 100 -11.55 4.11 0.09
C VAL A 100 -11.93 5.48 -0.46
N VAL A 101 -11.23 5.93 -1.49
CA VAL A 101 -11.44 7.25 -2.11
C VAL A 101 -11.37 7.11 -3.63
N PRO A 102 -12.48 7.27 -4.35
CA PRO A 102 -12.45 7.36 -5.81
C PRO A 102 -11.91 8.73 -6.25
N VAL A 103 -11.22 8.78 -7.39
CA VAL A 103 -10.62 10.02 -7.91
C VAL A 103 -11.64 11.14 -8.06
N ARG A 104 -12.87 10.83 -8.49
CA ARG A 104 -13.95 11.81 -8.63
C ARG A 104 -14.35 12.52 -7.32
N ALA A 105 -14.12 11.89 -6.17
CA ALA A 105 -14.40 12.51 -4.86
C ALA A 105 -13.37 13.58 -4.47
N ILE A 106 -12.19 13.56 -5.09
CA ILE A 106 -11.11 14.53 -4.84
C ILE A 106 -11.23 15.73 -5.77
N LEU A 107 -11.55 15.49 -7.04
CA LEU A 107 -11.46 16.49 -8.11
C LEU A 107 -12.81 17.09 -8.51
N GLY A 108 -13.91 16.57 -7.99
CA GLY A 108 -15.24 16.93 -8.46
C GLY A 108 -15.49 16.46 -9.91
N HIS A 109 -16.28 17.25 -10.68
CA HIS A 109 -16.68 16.85 -12.03
C HIS A 109 -15.70 17.28 -13.15
N ASN A 110 -14.60 17.98 -12.83
CA ASN A 110 -13.72 18.63 -13.81
C ASN A 110 -12.30 18.07 -13.79
N THR A 111 -12.17 16.76 -14.04
CA THR A 111 -10.90 16.04 -14.04
C THR A 111 -9.95 16.46 -15.17
N ASN A 112 -10.49 16.96 -16.29
CA ASN A 112 -9.70 17.27 -17.50
C ASN A 112 -8.82 18.52 -17.42
N GLU A 113 -9.01 19.37 -16.41
CA GLU A 113 -8.26 20.62 -16.26
C GLU A 113 -7.01 20.46 -15.37
N HIS A 114 -6.85 19.33 -14.72
CA HIS A 114 -5.71 19.12 -13.84
C HIS A 114 -4.48 18.66 -14.62
N GLU A 115 -3.36 19.35 -14.48
CA GLU A 115 -2.10 19.06 -15.19
C GLU A 115 -1.65 17.60 -15.03
N TYR A 116 -1.84 17.02 -13.85
CA TYR A 116 -1.50 15.64 -13.56
C TYR A 116 -2.22 14.63 -14.46
N PHE A 117 -3.51 14.85 -14.73
CA PHE A 117 -4.30 14.00 -15.63
C PHE A 117 -3.83 14.10 -17.08
N ASN A 118 -3.51 15.29 -17.52
CA ASN A 118 -3.06 15.51 -18.88
C ASN A 118 -1.70 14.86 -19.19
N VAL A 119 -0.90 14.59 -18.15
CA VAL A 119 0.44 14.04 -18.31
C VAL A 119 0.48 12.59 -17.80
N ILE A 120 0.26 12.36 -16.53
CA ILE A 120 0.48 11.04 -15.90
C ILE A 120 -0.64 10.06 -16.29
N TYR A 121 -1.91 10.44 -16.12
CA TYR A 121 -3.03 9.54 -16.44
C TYR A 121 -3.07 9.18 -17.92
N ARG A 122 -2.80 10.15 -18.80
CA ARG A 122 -2.72 9.90 -20.23
C ARG A 122 -1.59 8.95 -20.59
N GLU A 123 -0.40 9.14 -20.00
CA GLU A 123 0.76 8.28 -20.26
C GLU A 123 0.55 6.86 -19.69
N ALA A 124 -0.07 6.76 -18.53
CA ALA A 124 -0.40 5.49 -17.89
C ALA A 124 -1.69 4.83 -18.44
N HIS A 125 -2.41 5.51 -19.36
CA HIS A 125 -3.70 5.06 -19.89
C HIS A 125 -4.76 4.81 -18.80
N ILE A 126 -4.77 5.63 -17.75
CA ILE A 126 -5.76 5.57 -16.68
C ILE A 126 -6.94 6.45 -17.04
N HIS A 127 -8.17 5.89 -17.00
CA HIS A 127 -9.42 6.59 -17.19
C HIS A 127 -10.10 6.91 -15.86
N ASP A 128 -10.18 5.93 -14.94
CA ASP A 128 -10.74 6.11 -13.60
C ASP A 128 -9.94 5.29 -12.58
N GLU A 129 -9.93 5.75 -11.32
CA GLU A 129 -9.07 5.21 -10.28
C GLU A 129 -9.74 5.25 -8.91
N ILE A 130 -9.56 4.20 -8.13
CA ILE A 130 -9.91 4.15 -6.69
C ILE A 130 -8.64 3.92 -5.88
N ALA A 131 -8.41 4.79 -4.90
CA ALA A 131 -7.35 4.63 -3.90
C ALA A 131 -7.88 4.03 -2.60
N ILE A 132 -7.14 3.06 -2.06
CA ILE A 132 -7.38 2.44 -0.76
C ILE A 132 -6.22 2.82 0.15
N PHE A 133 -6.44 3.79 1.06
CA PHE A 133 -5.43 4.30 1.98
C PHE A 133 -5.34 3.44 3.24
N LEU A 134 -4.21 2.82 3.46
CA LEU A 134 -3.91 1.96 4.60
C LEU A 134 -2.91 2.65 5.53
N PRO A 135 -3.21 2.78 6.84
CA PRO A 135 -2.34 3.51 7.75
C PRO A 135 -1.04 2.75 8.00
N ALA A 136 0.08 3.46 7.94
CA ALA A 136 1.41 2.91 8.22
C ALA A 136 2.12 3.68 9.35
N PRO A 137 3.16 3.10 9.99
CA PRO A 137 3.91 3.74 11.06
C PRO A 137 4.47 5.11 10.68
N GLY A 138 4.62 6.00 11.67
CA GLY A 138 5.14 7.35 11.45
C GLY A 138 4.19 8.31 10.73
N GLY A 139 2.89 7.99 10.69
CA GLY A 139 1.87 8.76 9.97
C GLY A 139 2.01 8.66 8.45
N ALA A 140 2.66 7.61 7.96
CA ALA A 140 2.71 7.24 6.55
C ALA A 140 1.42 6.52 6.11
N SER A 141 1.27 6.29 4.81
CA SER A 141 0.23 5.46 4.22
C SER A 141 0.83 4.51 3.20
N VAL A 142 0.35 3.28 3.18
CA VAL A 142 0.44 2.43 2.00
C VAL A 142 -0.88 2.56 1.27
N THR A 143 -0.84 2.95 0.01
CA THR A 143 -2.03 3.20 -0.80
C THR A 143 -2.06 2.21 -1.95
N ILE A 144 -3.14 1.45 -2.04
CA ILE A 144 -3.38 0.54 -3.16
C ILE A 144 -4.30 1.26 -4.13
N PHE A 145 -3.93 1.28 -5.40
CA PHE A 145 -4.71 1.82 -6.49
C PHE A 145 -5.23 0.68 -7.36
N VAL A 146 -6.47 0.79 -7.75
CA VAL A 146 -7.10 -0.04 -8.77
C VAL A 146 -7.60 0.86 -9.87
N ASP A 147 -7.16 0.59 -11.11
CA ASP A 147 -7.26 1.49 -12.25
C ASP A 147 -8.02 0.85 -13.39
N ARG A 148 -8.85 1.63 -14.09
CA ARG A 148 -9.49 1.27 -15.35
C ARG A 148 -8.95 2.14 -16.48
N SER A 149 -8.72 1.51 -17.63
CA SER A 149 -8.31 2.19 -18.87
C SER A 149 -9.50 2.70 -19.69
N ALA A 150 -10.68 2.20 -19.39
CA ALA A 150 -11.97 2.61 -19.95
C ALA A 150 -13.02 2.47 -18.85
N ASP A 151 -14.17 3.09 -19.02
CA ASP A 151 -15.30 3.05 -18.08
C ASP A 151 -15.00 3.58 -16.67
N ASN A 152 -16.00 4.05 -15.98
CA ASN A 152 -15.90 4.51 -14.61
C ASN A 152 -16.19 3.36 -13.62
N PHE A 153 -15.63 3.45 -12.43
CA PHE A 153 -16.12 2.68 -11.29
C PHE A 153 -17.49 3.24 -10.87
N ASP A 154 -18.44 2.36 -10.65
CA ASP A 154 -19.77 2.74 -10.18
C ASP A 154 -19.86 2.76 -8.64
N GLU A 155 -21.01 3.17 -8.10
CA GLU A 155 -21.23 3.21 -6.66
C GLU A 155 -21.14 1.82 -6.02
N SER A 156 -21.54 0.76 -6.73
CA SER A 156 -21.45 -0.62 -6.20
C SER A 156 -20.02 -1.10 -6.07
N ASP A 157 -19.11 -0.68 -6.97
CA ASP A 157 -17.67 -0.96 -6.85
C ASP A 157 -17.10 -0.30 -5.58
N ILE A 158 -17.50 0.96 -5.31
CA ILE A 158 -17.02 1.71 -4.15
C ILE A 158 -17.57 1.15 -2.85
N GLU A 159 -18.88 0.83 -2.82
CA GLU A 159 -19.52 0.20 -1.66
C GLU A 159 -18.84 -1.13 -1.32
N LEU A 160 -18.52 -1.92 -2.35
CA LEU A 160 -17.84 -3.19 -2.20
C LEU A 160 -16.42 -3.03 -1.64
N MET A 161 -15.65 -2.05 -2.12
CA MET A 161 -14.34 -1.74 -1.56
C MET A 161 -14.44 -1.27 -0.11
N ASN A 162 -15.44 -0.45 0.24
CA ASN A 162 -15.69 -0.04 1.62
C ASN A 162 -16.06 -1.22 2.52
N LEU A 163 -16.86 -2.16 2.04
CA LEU A 163 -17.21 -3.37 2.78
C LEU A 163 -15.98 -4.25 3.07
N LEU A 164 -15.05 -4.33 2.13
CA LEU A 164 -13.82 -5.12 2.27
C LEU A 164 -12.73 -4.41 3.07
N TYR A 165 -12.79 -3.09 3.16
CA TYR A 165 -11.75 -2.26 3.77
C TYR A 165 -11.32 -2.73 5.18
N PRO A 166 -12.21 -3.07 6.12
CA PRO A 166 -11.80 -3.54 7.45
C PRO A 166 -10.93 -4.80 7.40
N THR A 167 -11.25 -5.74 6.51
CA THR A 167 -10.47 -6.98 6.32
C THR A 167 -9.10 -6.67 5.73
N ILE A 168 -9.06 -5.80 4.70
CA ILE A 168 -7.82 -5.36 4.05
C ILE A 168 -6.90 -4.64 5.04
N ALA A 169 -7.45 -3.70 5.82
CA ALA A 169 -6.72 -2.96 6.83
C ALA A 169 -6.19 -3.88 7.95
N GLY A 170 -6.98 -4.91 8.33
CA GLY A 170 -6.55 -5.92 9.29
C GLY A 170 -5.36 -6.75 8.78
N LEU A 171 -5.43 -7.26 7.55
CA LEU A 171 -4.33 -8.01 6.92
C LEU A 171 -3.07 -7.15 6.77
N HIS A 172 -3.24 -5.90 6.33
CA HIS A 172 -2.15 -4.93 6.22
C HIS A 172 -1.48 -4.67 7.58
N LYS A 173 -2.27 -4.47 8.64
CA LYS A 173 -1.74 -4.27 9.99
C LYS A 173 -0.89 -5.47 10.44
N VAL A 174 -1.40 -6.68 10.28
CA VAL A 174 -0.66 -7.91 10.65
C VAL A 174 0.61 -8.04 9.81
N HIS A 175 0.56 -7.70 8.51
CA HIS A 175 1.73 -7.70 7.64
C HIS A 175 2.82 -6.74 8.14
N LEU A 176 2.45 -5.51 8.51
CA LEU A 176 3.40 -4.53 9.05
C LEU A 176 3.97 -4.96 10.41
N ASP A 177 3.12 -5.46 11.30
CA ASP A 177 3.55 -5.95 12.62
C ASP A 177 4.57 -7.10 12.45
N TRP A 178 4.35 -8.01 11.51
CA TRP A 178 5.27 -9.10 11.20
C TRP A 178 6.60 -8.60 10.63
N LEU A 179 6.57 -7.69 9.66
CA LEU A 179 7.79 -7.08 9.09
C LEU A 179 8.58 -6.34 10.17
N PHE A 180 7.90 -5.59 11.03
CA PHE A 180 8.53 -4.86 12.12
C PHE A 180 9.24 -5.80 13.09
N LEU A 181 8.58 -6.88 13.51
CA LEU A 181 9.16 -7.87 14.43
C LEU A 181 10.40 -8.53 13.85
N ASN A 182 10.35 -8.96 12.56
CA ASN A 182 11.48 -9.62 11.92
C ASN A 182 12.64 -8.67 11.62
N SER A 183 12.35 -7.46 11.11
CA SER A 183 13.39 -6.44 10.85
C SER A 183 14.13 -6.05 12.14
N ASN A 184 13.41 -5.94 13.26
CA ASN A 184 14.04 -5.62 14.54
C ASN A 184 14.93 -6.74 15.06
N HIS A 185 14.60 -8.01 14.83
CA HIS A 185 15.47 -9.12 15.17
C HIS A 185 16.79 -9.07 14.39
N ASP A 186 16.75 -8.81 13.09
CA ASP A 186 17.94 -8.73 12.23
C ASP A 186 18.79 -7.49 12.56
N ILE A 187 18.17 -6.32 12.66
CA ILE A 187 18.85 -5.05 12.98
C ILE A 187 19.42 -5.11 14.39
N ALA A 188 18.64 -5.56 15.36
CA ALA A 188 19.07 -5.65 16.74
C ALA A 188 20.16 -6.71 16.93
N GLY A 189 20.11 -7.84 16.23
CA GLY A 189 21.17 -8.84 16.20
C GLY A 189 22.47 -8.32 15.59
N THR A 190 22.38 -7.47 14.55
CA THR A 190 23.54 -6.79 13.95
C THR A 190 24.09 -5.72 14.88
N LEU A 191 23.24 -4.83 15.41
CA LEU A 191 23.65 -3.80 16.36
C LEU A 191 24.30 -4.39 17.61
N SER A 192 23.77 -5.51 18.13
CA SER A 192 24.33 -6.19 19.30
C SER A 192 25.71 -6.80 19.03
N ARG A 193 26.02 -7.16 17.79
CA ARG A 193 27.35 -7.65 17.40
C ARG A 193 28.36 -6.52 17.18
N GLU A 194 27.92 -5.42 16.60
CA GLU A 194 28.77 -4.29 16.22
C GLU A 194 28.98 -3.30 17.40
N ILE A 195 28.03 -3.23 18.31
CA ILE A 195 28.05 -2.30 19.46
C ILE A 195 27.94 -3.10 20.76
N PRO A 196 29.07 -3.32 21.47
CA PRO A 196 29.06 -4.04 22.75
C PRO A 196 28.51 -3.17 23.90
N ARG A 197 27.26 -2.76 23.78
CA ARG A 197 26.52 -1.98 24.78
C ARG A 197 25.16 -2.63 25.05
N ALA A 198 24.62 -2.34 26.24
CA ALA A 198 23.30 -2.76 26.62
C ALA A 198 22.25 -2.08 25.69
N ILE A 199 21.52 -2.87 24.90
CA ILE A 199 20.50 -2.40 23.97
C ILE A 199 19.15 -2.96 24.39
N LEU A 200 18.17 -2.07 24.53
CA LEU A 200 16.75 -2.37 24.69
C LEU A 200 15.98 -1.68 23.56
N ILE A 201 15.16 -2.45 22.82
CA ILE A 201 14.23 -1.89 21.83
C ILE A 201 12.82 -2.12 22.36
N LEU A 202 12.03 -1.05 22.39
CA LEU A 202 10.63 -1.07 22.76
C LEU A 202 9.79 -0.75 21.53
N ASP A 203 8.58 -1.32 21.47
CA ASP A 203 7.56 -0.86 20.52
C ASP A 203 6.95 0.47 20.99
N ARG A 204 6.02 1.02 20.18
CA ARG A 204 5.32 2.26 20.52
C ARG A 204 4.46 2.18 21.78
N ASP A 205 4.11 0.98 22.22
CA ASP A 205 3.30 0.71 23.42
C ASP A 205 4.18 0.43 24.64
N GLY A 206 5.53 0.57 24.50
CA GLY A 206 6.51 0.35 25.57
C GLY A 206 6.81 -1.11 25.85
N ARG A 207 6.35 -2.04 24.99
CA ARG A 207 6.66 -3.47 25.14
C ARG A 207 8.05 -3.77 24.60
N ARG A 208 8.74 -4.67 25.27
CA ARG A 208 10.07 -5.11 24.85
C ARG A 208 9.99 -5.94 23.58
N VAL A 209 10.62 -5.44 22.51
CA VAL A 209 10.76 -6.12 21.23
C VAL A 209 12.08 -6.87 21.14
N PHE A 210 13.14 -6.27 21.69
CA PHE A 210 14.47 -6.87 21.71
C PHE A 210 15.25 -6.42 22.93
N THR A 211 16.10 -7.34 23.46
CA THR A 211 17.08 -7.07 24.52
C THR A 211 18.40 -7.75 24.16
N SER A 212 19.49 -6.99 24.12
CA SER A 212 20.83 -7.55 23.93
C SER A 212 21.24 -8.40 25.16
N ARG A 213 22.34 -9.18 25.00
CA ARG A 213 22.90 -9.94 26.11
C ARG A 213 23.35 -9.01 27.22
N GLU A 214 24.04 -7.94 26.88
CA GLU A 214 24.58 -6.95 27.79
C GLU A 214 23.49 -6.26 28.63
N TRP A 215 22.31 -6.01 28.04
CA TRP A 215 21.13 -5.49 28.73
C TRP A 215 20.63 -6.51 29.79
N ARG A 216 20.47 -7.77 29.38
CA ARG A 216 20.01 -8.84 30.29
C ARG A 216 20.97 -9.09 31.45
N ASP A 217 22.26 -8.94 31.19
CA ASP A 217 23.29 -9.09 32.25
C ASP A 217 23.27 -7.89 33.20
N ALA A 218 22.98 -6.67 32.70
CA ALA A 218 22.84 -5.47 33.52
C ALA A 218 21.53 -5.42 34.34
N GLU A 219 20.49 -6.12 33.93
CA GLU A 219 19.21 -6.23 34.65
C GLU A 219 19.24 -7.29 35.78
N ARG A 220 20.23 -8.18 35.81
CA ARG A 220 20.33 -9.18 36.88
C ARG A 220 20.74 -8.50 38.16
N PRO A 221 19.91 -8.57 39.22
CA PRO A 221 20.36 -8.13 40.54
C PRO A 221 21.57 -8.99 40.94
N GLY A 222 22.64 -8.34 41.40
CA GLY A 222 23.82 -8.96 41.91
C GLY A 222 23.53 -9.69 43.21
#